data_f0a1bf0ea4dd49e236a7c932d0541012
#
_entry.id   f0a1bf0ea4dd49e236a7c932d0541012
#
_cell.length_a   1.000
_cell.length_b   1.000
_cell.length_c   1.000
_cell.angle_alpha   90.00
_cell.angle_beta   90.00
_cell.angle_gamma   90.00
#
_symmetry.space_group_name_H-M   'P 1'
#
loop_
_entity.id
_entity.type
_entity.pdbx_description
1 polymer ?
#
loop_
_entity_poly.entity_id
_entity_poly.type
_entity_poly.pdbx_seq_one_letter_code
_entity_poly.pdbx_strand_id
1 'polypeptide(L)'
;LESAPVWRVGAYRGVVSKIDALFAIKDVILEADLERFFAVASLVLEEPDPALDLPEDKQWAAGIYGKTREISGALRDGIAESLVLLSVYGSELFKGRLSFNTEWRAEKLVRELLEPLTLHTLESQSSDLPLYSEAAPEPFLSIIEADLRTNEPASLALMKPMSNVMFGRSHRTGLLWALENLAWSERHFMRTVLVLGRLAERVIDDNLANKPSSSLSAIFRSWMPQTSADLEARKKALSKLAETFPLVAWPILIEQFERGSRVGDFSHKPRWRPDGHGYGNVVTRWEGNEFAMHALQTALAWPSHTLSTIS
;
A
#
# COMPACT_ATOMS: atom_id res chain seq x y z
N LEU A 1 22.39 -14.43 -22.17
CA LEU A 1 22.13 -13.00 -21.90
C LEU A 1 23.21 -12.20 -22.64
N GLU A 2 22.83 -11.38 -23.63
CA GLU A 2 23.77 -10.56 -24.42
C GLU A 2 24.43 -9.42 -23.62
N SER A 3 23.91 -9.10 -22.43
CA SER A 3 24.48 -8.14 -21.49
C SER A 3 24.61 -8.73 -20.10
N ALA A 4 25.59 -8.27 -19.32
CA ALA A 4 25.76 -8.70 -17.94
C ALA A 4 24.50 -8.37 -17.12
N PRO A 5 23.87 -9.34 -16.44
CA PRO A 5 22.66 -9.08 -15.65
C PRO A 5 22.92 -8.23 -14.39
N VAL A 6 24.19 -8.00 -14.07
CA VAL A 6 24.66 -7.25 -12.88
C VAL A 6 25.35 -5.97 -13.31
N TRP A 7 25.00 -4.88 -12.67
CA TRP A 7 25.68 -3.59 -12.84
C TRP A 7 26.41 -3.16 -11.56
N ARG A 8 27.42 -2.31 -11.73
CA ARG A 8 28.15 -1.69 -10.62
C ARG A 8 28.39 -0.21 -10.94
N VAL A 9 28.02 0.65 -9.98
CA VAL A 9 28.30 2.09 -10.04
C VAL A 9 28.88 2.50 -8.68
N GLY A 10 30.19 2.75 -8.63
CA GLY A 10 30.88 3.03 -7.37
C GLY A 10 30.80 1.84 -6.40
N ALA A 11 30.29 2.08 -5.21
CA ALA A 11 30.04 1.06 -4.19
C ALA A 11 28.72 0.29 -4.40
N TYR A 12 27.81 0.81 -5.24
CA TYR A 12 26.50 0.19 -5.47
C TYR A 12 26.60 -0.94 -6.46
N ARG A 13 25.83 -2.00 -6.21
CA ARG A 13 25.68 -3.15 -7.09
C ARG A 13 24.20 -3.48 -7.20
N GLY A 14 23.77 -3.92 -8.37
CA GLY A 14 22.41 -4.32 -8.59
C GLY A 14 22.27 -5.22 -9.80
N VAL A 15 21.08 -5.70 -10.04
CA VAL A 15 20.71 -6.48 -11.23
C VAL A 15 19.81 -5.65 -12.14
N VAL A 16 19.86 -5.88 -13.43
CA VAL A 16 19.05 -5.16 -14.42
C VAL A 16 17.57 -5.51 -14.25
N SER A 17 17.29 -6.80 -14.05
CA SER A 17 15.95 -7.31 -13.75
C SER A 17 16.04 -8.31 -12.61
N LYS A 18 15.40 -8.00 -11.49
CA LYS A 18 15.40 -8.89 -10.32
C LYS A 18 14.65 -10.18 -10.58
N ILE A 19 13.54 -10.12 -11.32
CA ILE A 19 12.76 -11.29 -11.67
C ILE A 19 13.55 -12.23 -12.59
N ASP A 20 14.19 -11.71 -13.64
CA ASP A 20 15.00 -12.52 -14.54
C ASP A 20 16.21 -13.12 -13.81
N ALA A 21 16.83 -12.37 -12.90
CA ALA A 21 17.92 -12.88 -12.07
C ALA A 21 17.45 -14.04 -11.18
N LEU A 22 16.30 -13.91 -10.50
CA LEU A 22 15.74 -14.99 -9.68
C LEU A 22 15.45 -16.24 -10.51
N PHE A 23 14.82 -16.08 -11.69
CA PHE A 23 14.52 -17.19 -12.57
C PHE A 23 15.79 -17.86 -13.15
N ALA A 24 16.84 -17.07 -13.43
CA ALA A 24 18.10 -17.59 -13.95
C ALA A 24 18.89 -18.39 -12.92
N ILE A 25 18.82 -18.03 -11.63
CA ILE A 25 19.60 -18.69 -10.56
C ILE A 25 18.80 -19.69 -9.73
N LYS A 26 17.49 -19.85 -10.00
CA LYS A 26 16.59 -20.68 -9.20
C LYS A 26 17.12 -22.11 -8.96
N ASP A 27 17.77 -22.72 -9.95
CA ASP A 27 18.22 -24.11 -9.89
C ASP A 27 19.47 -24.32 -9.03
N VAL A 28 20.21 -23.24 -8.75
CA VAL A 28 21.41 -23.29 -7.89
C VAL A 28 21.13 -22.78 -6.47
N ILE A 29 19.97 -22.18 -6.20
CA ILE A 29 19.57 -21.75 -4.85
C ILE A 29 19.21 -23.00 -4.04
N LEU A 30 19.81 -23.11 -2.86
CA LEU A 30 19.55 -24.16 -1.88
C LEU A 30 18.60 -23.66 -0.78
N GLU A 31 17.96 -24.59 -0.08
CA GLU A 31 17.12 -24.28 1.09
C GLU A 31 17.87 -23.44 2.12
N ALA A 32 19.12 -23.80 2.43
CA ALA A 32 19.98 -23.07 3.37
C ALA A 32 20.24 -21.60 2.93
N ASP A 33 20.25 -21.31 1.63
CA ASP A 33 20.44 -19.95 1.12
C ASP A 33 19.18 -19.11 1.40
N LEU A 34 18.00 -19.71 1.24
CA LEU A 34 16.74 -19.03 1.54
C LEU A 34 16.54 -18.85 3.06
N GLU A 35 16.88 -19.84 3.88
CA GLU A 35 16.87 -19.68 5.35
C GLU A 35 17.78 -18.52 5.79
N ARG A 36 18.97 -18.46 5.22
CA ARG A 36 19.92 -17.36 5.49
C ARG A 36 19.38 -16.03 4.99
N PHE A 37 18.71 -16.01 3.82
CA PHE A 37 18.06 -14.82 3.31
C PHE A 37 16.99 -14.30 4.29
N PHE A 38 16.09 -15.15 4.78
CA PHE A 38 15.05 -14.73 5.73
C PHE A 38 15.64 -14.25 7.06
N ALA A 39 16.72 -14.86 7.56
CA ALA A 39 17.42 -14.40 8.76
C ALA A 39 18.04 -12.99 8.54
N VAL A 40 18.68 -12.75 7.39
CA VAL A 40 19.24 -11.43 7.02
C VAL A 40 18.10 -10.42 6.80
N ALA A 41 17.01 -10.83 6.17
CA ALA A 41 15.86 -9.96 5.93
C ALA A 41 15.24 -9.47 7.26
N SER A 42 15.07 -10.35 8.24
CA SER A 42 14.65 -9.97 9.59
C SER A 42 15.58 -8.91 10.18
N LEU A 43 16.87 -9.19 10.25
CA LEU A 43 17.87 -8.26 10.80
C LEU A 43 17.88 -6.89 10.11
N VAL A 44 17.79 -6.87 8.77
CA VAL A 44 17.85 -5.64 7.96
C VAL A 44 16.55 -4.83 8.11
N LEU A 45 15.40 -5.49 8.06
CA LEU A 45 14.10 -4.82 8.04
C LEU A 45 13.60 -4.44 9.44
N GLU A 46 14.09 -5.09 10.50
CA GLU A 46 13.78 -4.73 11.88
C GLU A 46 14.47 -3.43 12.35
N GLU A 47 15.55 -3.00 11.67
CA GLU A 47 16.28 -1.80 12.08
C GLU A 47 15.35 -0.59 12.16
N PRO A 48 15.17 0.04 13.35
CA PRO A 48 14.31 1.20 13.53
C PRO A 48 14.87 2.43 12.80
N ASP A 49 14.02 3.44 12.56
CA ASP A 49 14.50 4.71 12.01
C ASP A 49 14.99 5.63 13.14
N PRO A 50 16.31 5.83 13.31
CA PRO A 50 16.84 6.67 14.37
C PRO A 50 16.46 8.16 14.25
N ALA A 51 15.97 8.59 13.08
CA ALA A 51 15.46 9.94 12.90
C ALA A 51 14.26 10.22 13.81
N LEU A 52 13.49 9.19 14.17
CA LEU A 52 12.33 9.31 15.06
C LEU A 52 12.69 9.61 16.52
N ASP A 53 13.95 9.46 16.94
CA ASP A 53 14.44 9.91 18.24
C ASP A 53 14.53 11.44 18.33
N LEU A 54 14.51 12.13 17.19
CA LEU A 54 14.56 13.58 17.12
C LEU A 54 13.14 14.17 17.19
N PRO A 55 13.01 15.40 17.73
CA PRO A 55 11.79 16.17 17.58
C PRO A 55 11.38 16.29 16.10
N GLU A 56 10.08 16.29 15.83
CA GLU A 56 9.53 16.21 14.46
C GLU A 56 10.09 17.30 13.53
N ASP A 57 10.28 18.51 14.06
CA ASP A 57 10.87 19.66 13.35
C ASP A 57 12.35 19.50 12.98
N LYS A 58 13.05 18.52 13.55
CA LYS A 58 14.49 18.24 13.31
C LYS A 58 14.73 16.93 12.53
N GLN A 59 13.72 16.10 12.33
CA GLN A 59 13.88 14.80 11.66
C GLN A 59 14.40 14.92 10.22
N TRP A 60 14.09 15.99 9.50
CA TRP A 60 14.60 16.23 8.16
C TRP A 60 16.14 16.38 8.11
N ALA A 61 16.73 16.80 9.21
CA ALA A 61 18.17 17.00 9.36
C ALA A 61 18.84 15.83 10.11
N ALA A 62 18.20 14.67 10.22
CA ALA A 62 18.69 13.53 11.00
C ALA A 62 20.15 13.15 10.69
N GLY A 63 20.56 13.22 9.42
CA GLY A 63 21.94 12.98 9.02
C GLY A 63 22.95 13.93 9.65
N ILE A 64 22.59 15.21 9.89
CA ILE A 64 23.45 16.20 10.56
C ILE A 64 23.64 15.83 12.04
N TYR A 65 22.60 15.22 12.64
CA TYR A 65 22.62 14.78 14.04
C TYR A 65 23.17 13.35 14.22
N GLY A 66 23.68 12.72 13.16
CA GLY A 66 24.16 11.34 13.20
C GLY A 66 23.06 10.30 13.45
N LYS A 67 21.78 10.68 13.26
CA LYS A 67 20.61 9.82 13.44
C LYS A 67 20.18 9.20 12.10
N THR A 68 21.03 8.31 11.58
CA THR A 68 20.79 7.54 10.35
C THR A 68 20.87 6.06 10.63
N ARG A 69 20.14 5.26 9.88
CA ARG A 69 20.28 3.80 9.92
C ARG A 69 21.70 3.40 9.55
N GLU A 70 22.19 2.34 10.14
CA GLU A 70 23.48 1.72 9.79
C GLU A 70 23.41 1.03 8.43
N ILE A 71 22.24 0.45 8.14
CA ILE A 71 21.97 -0.26 6.89
C ILE A 71 21.47 0.73 5.82
N SER A 72 22.14 0.70 4.66
CA SER A 72 21.77 1.60 3.56
C SER A 72 20.37 1.34 3.04
N GLY A 73 19.64 2.41 2.65
CA GLY A 73 18.33 2.29 2.03
C GLY A 73 18.32 1.37 0.81
N ALA A 74 19.36 1.44 -0.03
CA ALA A 74 19.48 0.58 -1.21
C ALA A 74 19.54 -0.93 -0.88
N LEU A 75 20.21 -1.31 0.23
CA LEU A 75 20.24 -2.70 0.67
C LEU A 75 18.86 -3.09 1.24
N ARG A 76 18.26 -2.22 2.04
CA ARG A 76 16.93 -2.42 2.61
C ARG A 76 15.87 -2.61 1.52
N ASP A 77 15.84 -1.72 0.52
CA ASP A 77 14.95 -1.84 -0.66
C ASP A 77 15.19 -3.16 -1.41
N GLY A 78 16.47 -3.53 -1.62
CA GLY A 78 16.84 -4.77 -2.27
C GLY A 78 16.33 -6.02 -1.55
N ILE A 79 16.43 -6.04 -0.23
CA ILE A 79 15.93 -7.13 0.62
C ILE A 79 14.39 -7.17 0.61
N ALA A 80 13.72 -6.03 0.79
CA ALA A 80 12.26 -5.96 0.80
C ALA A 80 11.66 -6.37 -0.56
N GLU A 81 12.22 -5.91 -1.70
CA GLU A 81 11.80 -6.36 -3.03
C GLU A 81 12.07 -7.85 -3.26
N SER A 82 13.19 -8.39 -2.76
CA SER A 82 13.46 -9.84 -2.86
C SER A 82 12.47 -10.66 -2.02
N LEU A 83 12.04 -10.14 -0.88
CA LEU A 83 10.99 -10.74 -0.06
C LEU A 83 9.67 -10.84 -0.84
N VAL A 84 9.28 -9.77 -1.56
CA VAL A 84 8.10 -9.79 -2.43
C VAL A 84 8.24 -10.85 -3.51
N LEU A 85 9.38 -10.91 -4.22
CA LEU A 85 9.60 -11.88 -5.28
C LEU A 85 9.55 -13.34 -4.77
N LEU A 86 10.11 -13.61 -3.61
CA LEU A 86 10.05 -14.93 -2.99
C LEU A 86 8.63 -15.28 -2.53
N SER A 87 7.86 -14.31 -2.06
CA SER A 87 6.45 -14.51 -1.73
C SER A 87 5.62 -14.84 -2.98
N VAL A 88 5.81 -14.09 -4.07
CA VAL A 88 4.99 -14.22 -5.28
C VAL A 88 5.36 -15.44 -6.12
N TYR A 89 6.65 -15.68 -6.30
CA TYR A 89 7.14 -16.70 -7.25
C TYR A 89 7.79 -17.92 -6.58
N GLY A 90 8.23 -17.77 -5.32
CA GLY A 90 9.09 -18.78 -4.72
C GLY A 90 8.43 -20.15 -4.53
N SER A 91 7.14 -20.18 -4.19
CA SER A 91 6.41 -21.45 -4.02
C SER A 91 6.38 -22.30 -5.28
N GLU A 92 6.27 -21.70 -6.47
CA GLU A 92 6.33 -22.43 -7.74
C GLU A 92 7.77 -22.70 -8.18
N LEU A 93 8.67 -21.73 -8.04
CA LEU A 93 10.08 -21.88 -8.47
C LEU A 93 10.84 -22.98 -7.70
N PHE A 94 10.49 -23.16 -6.42
CA PHE A 94 11.17 -24.10 -5.54
C PHE A 94 10.31 -25.31 -5.16
N LYS A 95 9.23 -25.55 -5.89
CA LYS A 95 8.28 -26.65 -5.63
C LYS A 95 8.99 -28.00 -5.49
N GLY A 96 8.74 -28.69 -4.39
CA GLY A 96 9.35 -29.99 -4.08
C GLY A 96 10.84 -29.94 -3.71
N ARG A 97 11.44 -28.75 -3.58
CA ARG A 97 12.85 -28.58 -3.23
C ARG A 97 13.06 -27.98 -1.85
N LEU A 98 12.01 -27.41 -1.25
CA LEU A 98 12.05 -26.80 0.09
C LEU A 98 11.17 -27.59 1.05
N SER A 99 11.55 -27.60 2.32
CA SER A 99 10.75 -28.12 3.42
C SER A 99 9.69 -27.10 3.92
N PHE A 100 9.74 -25.86 3.42
CA PHE A 100 8.82 -24.77 3.79
C PHE A 100 8.27 -24.04 2.56
N ASN A 101 7.18 -23.32 2.78
CA ASN A 101 6.58 -22.43 1.79
C ASN A 101 7.15 -21.01 1.93
N THR A 102 7.66 -20.44 0.85
CA THR A 102 8.29 -19.11 0.83
C THR A 102 7.29 -17.98 1.06
N GLU A 103 6.06 -18.11 0.58
CA GLU A 103 4.99 -17.15 0.83
C GLU A 103 4.66 -17.12 2.34
N TRP A 104 4.46 -18.27 2.95
CA TRP A 104 4.22 -18.36 4.40
C TRP A 104 5.38 -17.76 5.22
N ARG A 105 6.64 -17.98 4.80
CA ARG A 105 7.80 -17.38 5.47
C ARG A 105 7.82 -15.86 5.34
N ALA A 106 7.44 -15.32 4.18
CA ALA A 106 7.30 -13.88 3.98
C ALA A 106 6.16 -13.29 4.82
N GLU A 107 5.02 -13.97 4.86
CA GLU A 107 3.89 -13.59 5.71
C GLU A 107 4.25 -13.56 7.20
N LYS A 108 4.98 -14.58 7.65
CA LYS A 108 5.47 -14.65 9.04
C LYS A 108 6.40 -13.48 9.35
N LEU A 109 7.37 -13.20 8.46
CA LEU A 109 8.30 -12.10 8.65
C LEU A 109 7.58 -10.75 8.70
N VAL A 110 6.61 -10.49 7.81
CA VAL A 110 5.83 -9.24 7.85
C VAL A 110 5.05 -9.09 9.16
N ARG A 111 4.51 -10.19 9.73
CA ARG A 111 3.91 -10.14 11.06
C ARG A 111 4.93 -9.77 12.13
N GLU A 112 6.10 -10.42 12.15
CA GLU A 112 7.16 -10.14 13.10
C GLU A 112 7.64 -8.69 13.04
N LEU A 113 7.68 -8.09 11.84
CA LEU A 113 8.07 -6.68 11.63
C LEU A 113 7.02 -5.67 12.09
N LEU A 114 5.73 -6.04 12.05
CA LEU A 114 4.64 -5.11 12.31
C LEU A 114 3.91 -5.36 13.64
N GLU A 115 4.00 -6.52 14.25
CA GLU A 115 3.32 -6.85 15.51
C GLU A 115 4.30 -6.80 16.70
N PRO A 116 3.99 -6.05 17.79
CA PRO A 116 2.79 -5.25 17.97
C PRO A 116 2.80 -3.96 17.15
N LEU A 117 1.66 -3.63 16.51
CA LEU A 117 1.56 -2.41 15.72
C LEU A 117 1.48 -1.19 16.63
N THR A 118 2.44 -0.30 16.48
CA THR A 118 2.50 0.98 17.19
C THR A 118 2.67 2.13 16.20
N LEU A 119 2.42 3.36 16.66
CA LEU A 119 2.70 4.54 15.84
C LEU A 119 4.19 4.59 15.44
N HIS A 120 5.09 4.29 16.37
CA HIS A 120 6.53 4.23 16.11
C HIS A 120 6.89 3.18 15.05
N THR A 121 6.27 1.98 15.10
CA THR A 121 6.46 0.93 14.10
C THR A 121 6.02 1.41 12.72
N LEU A 122 4.83 2.03 12.62
CA LEU A 122 4.31 2.56 11.35
C LEU A 122 5.18 3.68 10.79
N GLU A 123 5.62 4.62 11.62
CA GLU A 123 6.50 5.72 11.21
C GLU A 123 7.88 5.19 10.77
N SER A 124 8.48 4.27 11.55
CA SER A 124 9.77 3.67 11.26
C SER A 124 9.76 2.84 9.96
N GLN A 125 8.71 2.06 9.73
CA GLN A 125 8.58 1.19 8.56
C GLN A 125 7.89 1.87 7.36
N SER A 126 7.57 3.15 7.45
CA SER A 126 6.69 3.83 6.49
C SER A 126 7.11 3.70 5.02
N SER A 127 8.40 3.68 4.73
CA SER A 127 8.92 3.49 3.36
C SER A 127 8.72 2.08 2.81
N ASP A 128 8.65 1.08 3.69
CA ASP A 128 8.62 -0.33 3.31
C ASP A 128 7.21 -0.92 3.33
N LEU A 129 6.23 -0.24 3.96
CA LEU A 129 4.84 -0.70 4.05
C LEU A 129 4.23 -1.11 2.70
N PRO A 130 4.48 -0.39 1.57
CA PRO A 130 3.99 -0.83 0.26
C PRO A 130 4.54 -2.19 -0.17
N LEU A 131 5.82 -2.48 0.11
CA LEU A 131 6.43 -3.77 -0.19
C LEU A 131 5.93 -4.86 0.75
N TYR A 132 5.68 -4.55 2.03
CA TYR A 132 5.09 -5.50 2.97
C TYR A 132 3.66 -5.87 2.59
N SER A 133 2.85 -4.89 2.15
CA SER A 133 1.50 -5.16 1.65
C SER A 133 1.49 -6.03 0.39
N GLU A 134 2.51 -5.92 -0.45
CA GLU A 134 2.67 -6.76 -1.64
C GLU A 134 3.23 -8.15 -1.29
N ALA A 135 4.18 -8.25 -0.34
CA ALA A 135 4.74 -9.51 0.10
C ALA A 135 3.72 -10.37 0.88
N ALA A 136 2.89 -9.75 1.71
CA ALA A 136 1.98 -10.43 2.62
C ALA A 136 0.62 -9.73 2.70
N PRO A 137 -0.20 -9.72 1.64
CA PRO A 137 -1.44 -8.94 1.56
C PRO A 137 -2.42 -9.23 2.70
N GLU A 138 -2.70 -10.50 2.95
CA GLU A 138 -3.67 -10.93 3.96
C GLU A 138 -3.22 -10.62 5.40
N PRO A 139 -1.99 -10.99 5.82
CA PRO A 139 -1.45 -10.60 7.12
C PRO A 139 -1.42 -9.08 7.32
N PHE A 140 -0.92 -8.33 6.34
CA PHE A 140 -0.83 -6.88 6.41
C PHE A 140 -2.20 -6.24 6.67
N LEU A 141 -3.21 -6.59 5.85
CA LEU A 141 -4.55 -6.04 5.98
C LEU A 141 -5.18 -6.42 7.33
N SER A 142 -4.99 -7.68 7.76
CA SER A 142 -5.52 -8.17 9.04
C SER A 142 -4.91 -7.45 10.25
N ILE A 143 -3.62 -7.09 10.20
CA ILE A 143 -2.94 -6.30 11.25
C ILE A 143 -3.56 -4.91 11.34
N ILE A 144 -3.74 -4.21 10.20
CA ILE A 144 -4.35 -2.87 10.18
C ILE A 144 -5.81 -2.92 10.67
N GLU A 145 -6.58 -3.92 10.26
CA GLU A 145 -7.95 -4.09 10.75
C GLU A 145 -8.03 -4.38 12.25
N ALA A 146 -7.08 -5.16 12.77
CA ALA A 146 -7.01 -5.44 14.21
C ALA A 146 -6.66 -4.17 15.00
N ASP A 147 -5.70 -3.38 14.52
CA ASP A 147 -5.34 -2.08 15.10
C ASP A 147 -6.53 -1.14 15.15
N LEU A 148 -7.28 -1.01 14.05
CA LEU A 148 -8.44 -0.10 13.97
C LEU A 148 -9.59 -0.48 14.91
N ARG A 149 -9.60 -1.68 15.50
CA ARG A 149 -10.55 -2.11 16.54
C ARG A 149 -10.11 -1.78 17.95
N THR A 150 -8.89 -1.33 18.14
CA THR A 150 -8.36 -0.92 19.46
C THR A 150 -8.92 0.45 19.88
N ASN A 151 -8.76 0.78 21.15
CA ASN A 151 -9.20 2.09 21.67
C ASN A 151 -8.36 3.24 21.13
N GLU A 152 -7.08 3.02 20.88
CA GLU A 152 -6.12 4.01 20.38
C GLU A 152 -5.38 3.46 19.16
N PRO A 153 -6.04 3.42 17.98
CA PRO A 153 -5.44 2.83 16.79
C PRO A 153 -4.22 3.62 16.31
N ALA A 154 -3.09 2.94 16.19
CA ALA A 154 -1.86 3.53 15.66
C ALA A 154 -2.03 4.03 14.22
N SER A 155 -2.80 3.29 13.41
CA SER A 155 -3.13 3.68 12.03
C SER A 155 -3.90 5.00 11.96
N LEU A 156 -4.84 5.24 12.89
CA LEU A 156 -5.53 6.53 13.00
C LEU A 156 -4.61 7.63 13.55
N ALA A 157 -3.74 7.32 14.51
CA ALA A 157 -2.78 8.28 15.04
C ALA A 157 -1.79 8.76 13.97
N LEU A 158 -1.46 7.90 12.99
CA LEU A 158 -0.63 8.24 11.83
C LEU A 158 -1.30 9.26 10.90
N MET A 159 -2.64 9.35 10.89
CA MET A 159 -3.42 10.30 10.07
C MET A 159 -3.43 11.70 10.70
N LYS A 160 -2.28 12.30 10.91
CA LYS A 160 -2.09 13.64 11.46
C LYS A 160 -1.63 14.63 10.38
N PRO A 161 -1.98 15.94 10.48
CA PRO A 161 -1.42 16.97 9.62
C PRO A 161 0.11 17.02 9.76
N MET A 162 0.81 17.37 8.69
CA MET A 162 2.24 17.65 8.78
C MET A 162 2.48 19.03 9.42
N SER A 163 3.36 19.06 10.41
CA SER A 163 3.76 20.30 11.08
C SER A 163 4.64 21.21 10.19
N ASN A 164 5.39 20.62 9.25
CA ASN A 164 6.24 21.35 8.32
C ASN A 164 6.18 20.73 6.91
N VAL A 165 5.48 21.38 5.99
CA VAL A 165 5.26 20.91 4.62
C VAL A 165 6.54 20.97 3.77
N MET A 166 7.50 21.88 4.08
CA MET A 166 8.70 22.05 3.27
C MET A 166 9.78 20.99 3.54
N PHE A 167 9.90 20.50 4.76
CA PHE A 167 10.99 19.62 5.17
C PHE A 167 10.54 18.37 5.94
N GLY A 168 9.24 18.25 6.23
CA GLY A 168 8.71 17.10 6.98
C GLY A 168 8.55 15.85 6.12
N ARG A 169 8.58 14.67 6.77
CA ARG A 169 8.22 13.40 6.14
C ARG A 169 6.76 13.08 6.42
N SER A 170 6.01 12.72 5.38
CA SER A 170 4.63 12.24 5.55
C SER A 170 4.64 10.72 5.70
N HIS A 171 4.76 10.24 6.94
CA HIS A 171 4.79 8.78 7.21
C HIS A 171 3.47 8.09 6.82
N ARG A 172 2.32 8.80 6.84
CA ARG A 172 1.02 8.25 6.38
C ARG A 172 1.03 7.83 4.91
N THR A 173 1.90 8.45 4.09
CA THR A 173 2.02 8.12 2.66
C THR A 173 2.31 6.65 2.44
N GLY A 174 3.22 6.06 3.21
CA GLY A 174 3.56 4.64 3.10
C GLY A 174 2.37 3.72 3.37
N LEU A 175 1.58 4.01 4.41
CA LEU A 175 0.37 3.23 4.71
C LEU A 175 -0.69 3.38 3.62
N LEU A 176 -0.90 4.61 3.11
CA LEU A 176 -1.86 4.84 2.03
C LEU A 176 -1.46 4.11 0.75
N TRP A 177 -0.20 4.16 0.36
CA TRP A 177 0.32 3.42 -0.80
C TRP A 177 0.21 1.91 -0.62
N ALA A 178 0.43 1.40 0.59
CA ALA A 178 0.21 -0.01 0.91
C ALA A 178 -1.26 -0.42 0.74
N LEU A 179 -2.19 0.42 1.20
CA LEU A 179 -3.63 0.19 1.02
C LEU A 179 -4.05 0.33 -0.45
N GLU A 180 -3.47 1.27 -1.19
CA GLU A 180 -3.70 1.39 -2.64
C GLU A 180 -3.23 0.13 -3.39
N ASN A 181 -2.07 -0.46 -3.02
CA ASN A 181 -1.65 -1.76 -3.54
C ASN A 181 -2.69 -2.86 -3.32
N LEU A 182 -3.23 -2.93 -2.10
CA LEU A 182 -4.23 -3.95 -1.73
C LEU A 182 -5.56 -3.75 -2.45
N ALA A 183 -5.93 -2.50 -2.77
CA ALA A 183 -7.16 -2.19 -3.50
C ALA A 183 -7.16 -2.72 -4.94
N TRP A 184 -6.00 -3.05 -5.51
CA TRP A 184 -5.93 -3.67 -6.83
C TRP A 184 -6.41 -5.11 -6.82
N SER A 185 -6.30 -5.84 -5.71
CA SER A 185 -6.76 -7.22 -5.60
C SER A 185 -8.27 -7.26 -5.30
N GLU A 186 -9.05 -7.89 -6.16
CA GLU A 186 -10.49 -8.10 -5.96
C GLU A 186 -10.78 -8.78 -4.60
N ARG A 187 -9.92 -9.72 -4.19
CA ARG A 187 -10.03 -10.44 -2.91
C ARG A 187 -9.96 -9.49 -1.71
N HIS A 188 -9.12 -8.47 -1.75
CA HIS A 188 -8.87 -7.56 -0.63
C HIS A 188 -9.65 -6.24 -0.76
N PHE A 189 -10.23 -5.98 -1.93
CA PHE A 189 -10.83 -4.71 -2.33
C PHE A 189 -11.82 -4.15 -1.31
N MET A 190 -12.86 -4.92 -0.98
CA MET A 190 -13.92 -4.48 -0.04
C MET A 190 -13.34 -4.10 1.32
N ARG A 191 -12.48 -4.95 1.88
CA ARG A 191 -11.86 -4.71 3.19
C ARG A 191 -10.99 -3.47 3.17
N THR A 192 -10.20 -3.30 2.12
CA THR A 192 -9.34 -2.12 1.92
C THR A 192 -10.15 -0.83 1.83
N VAL A 193 -11.27 -0.84 1.10
CA VAL A 193 -12.18 0.30 1.03
C VAL A 193 -12.73 0.67 2.41
N LEU A 194 -13.11 -0.30 3.24
CA LEU A 194 -13.62 -0.05 4.58
C LEU A 194 -12.51 0.46 5.54
N VAL A 195 -11.30 -0.05 5.42
CA VAL A 195 -10.13 0.47 6.16
C VAL A 195 -9.87 1.92 5.77
N LEU A 196 -9.81 2.24 4.48
CA LEU A 196 -9.64 3.62 3.99
C LEU A 196 -10.80 4.52 4.43
N GLY A 197 -12.03 4.00 4.43
CA GLY A 197 -13.22 4.70 4.95
C GLY A 197 -13.06 5.10 6.41
N ARG A 198 -12.61 4.17 7.25
CA ARG A 198 -12.34 4.45 8.67
C ARG A 198 -11.22 5.47 8.88
N LEU A 199 -10.15 5.39 8.10
CA LEU A 199 -9.06 6.36 8.14
C LEU A 199 -9.50 7.76 7.67
N ALA A 200 -10.41 7.83 6.69
CA ALA A 200 -10.93 9.07 6.12
C ALA A 200 -11.89 9.84 7.05
N GLU A 201 -12.44 9.20 8.09
CA GLU A 201 -13.20 9.90 9.13
C GLU A 201 -12.35 10.94 9.88
N ARG A 202 -11.02 10.76 9.88
CA ARG A 202 -10.11 11.73 10.45
C ARG A 202 -9.82 12.85 9.46
N VAL A 203 -10.26 14.04 9.78
CA VAL A 203 -9.96 15.25 8.99
C VAL A 203 -8.48 15.57 9.11
N ILE A 204 -7.80 15.69 7.97
CA ILE A 204 -6.38 16.05 7.88
C ILE A 204 -6.30 17.41 7.20
N ASP A 205 -6.03 18.43 8.02
CA ASP A 205 -5.93 19.83 7.54
C ASP A 205 -4.48 20.16 7.19
N ASP A 206 -4.08 19.74 6.00
CA ASP A 206 -2.82 20.13 5.34
C ASP A 206 -2.97 20.09 3.81
N ASN A 207 -1.98 20.65 3.10
CA ASN A 207 -2.00 20.80 1.64
C ASN A 207 -1.47 19.55 0.88
N LEU A 208 -1.21 18.42 1.57
CA LEU A 208 -0.73 17.22 0.88
C LEU A 208 -1.89 16.46 0.25
N ALA A 209 -1.66 15.99 -0.98
CA ALA A 209 -2.63 15.18 -1.71
C ALA A 209 -2.84 13.78 -1.09
N ASN A 210 -1.82 13.24 -0.40
CA ASN A 210 -1.88 11.91 0.20
C ASN A 210 -2.78 11.90 1.43
N LYS A 211 -4.08 11.67 1.19
CA LYS A 211 -5.14 11.52 2.19
C LYS A 211 -5.95 10.27 1.90
N PRO A 212 -6.55 9.63 2.92
CA PRO A 212 -7.39 8.44 2.70
C PRO A 212 -8.57 8.71 1.75
N SER A 213 -9.17 9.91 1.82
CA SER A 213 -10.22 10.34 0.89
C SER A 213 -9.74 10.40 -0.56
N SER A 214 -8.52 10.90 -0.81
CA SER A 214 -7.93 10.94 -2.16
C SER A 214 -7.69 9.54 -2.72
N SER A 215 -7.23 8.60 -1.89
CA SER A 215 -7.10 7.19 -2.28
C SER A 215 -8.45 6.58 -2.65
N LEU A 216 -9.50 6.83 -1.85
CA LEU A 216 -10.85 6.36 -2.16
C LEU A 216 -11.40 6.98 -3.45
N SER A 217 -11.24 8.29 -3.66
CA SER A 217 -11.63 8.97 -4.91
C SER A 217 -10.92 8.35 -6.13
N ALA A 218 -9.63 8.03 -6.03
CA ALA A 218 -8.89 7.37 -7.09
C ALA A 218 -9.40 5.95 -7.37
N ILE A 219 -9.68 5.17 -6.32
CA ILE A 219 -10.20 3.81 -6.41
C ILE A 219 -11.56 3.78 -7.12
N PHE A 220 -12.46 4.71 -6.76
CA PHE A 220 -13.83 4.76 -7.29
C PHE A 220 -14.00 5.60 -8.55
N ARG A 221 -12.94 6.12 -9.14
CA ARG A 221 -12.99 6.92 -10.36
C ARG A 221 -13.72 6.14 -11.47
N SER A 222 -14.87 6.64 -11.92
CA SER A 222 -15.76 5.90 -12.85
C SER A 222 -15.13 5.59 -14.21
N TRP A 223 -14.22 6.45 -14.66
CA TRP A 223 -13.56 6.38 -15.98
C TRP A 223 -12.15 5.78 -15.94
N MET A 224 -11.55 5.65 -14.75
CA MET A 224 -10.21 5.11 -14.54
C MET A 224 -10.07 4.59 -13.09
N PRO A 225 -10.84 3.56 -12.70
CA PRO A 225 -10.78 3.02 -11.35
C PRO A 225 -9.41 2.44 -11.06
N GLN A 226 -8.92 2.68 -9.85
CA GLN A 226 -7.61 2.17 -9.40
C GLN A 226 -7.78 0.84 -8.68
N THR A 227 -8.33 -0.14 -9.40
CA THR A 227 -8.58 -1.50 -8.90
C THR A 227 -8.80 -2.44 -10.08
N SER A 228 -8.55 -3.74 -9.89
CA SER A 228 -8.95 -4.80 -10.82
C SER A 228 -10.36 -5.36 -10.52
N ALA A 229 -11.01 -4.90 -9.46
CA ALA A 229 -12.35 -5.30 -9.11
C ALA A 229 -13.35 -4.94 -10.23
N ASP A 230 -14.25 -5.86 -10.53
CA ASP A 230 -15.28 -5.67 -11.56
C ASP A 230 -16.32 -4.58 -11.17
N LEU A 231 -17.21 -4.28 -12.09
CA LEU A 231 -18.24 -3.26 -11.91
C LEU A 231 -19.13 -3.56 -10.69
N GLU A 232 -19.54 -4.81 -10.51
CA GLU A 232 -20.47 -5.20 -9.43
C GLU A 232 -19.77 -5.15 -8.06
N ALA A 233 -18.52 -5.58 -7.98
CA ALA A 233 -17.72 -5.45 -6.76
C ALA A 233 -17.51 -3.97 -6.39
N ARG A 234 -17.24 -3.10 -7.37
CA ARG A 234 -17.11 -1.65 -7.16
C ARG A 234 -18.41 -1.00 -6.68
N LYS A 235 -19.56 -1.32 -7.30
CA LYS A 235 -20.90 -0.85 -6.87
C LYS A 235 -21.19 -1.29 -5.45
N LYS A 236 -20.97 -2.56 -5.13
CA LYS A 236 -21.18 -3.11 -3.79
C LYS A 236 -20.30 -2.44 -2.75
N ALA A 237 -19.03 -2.19 -3.08
CA ALA A 237 -18.10 -1.51 -2.16
C ALA A 237 -18.49 -0.05 -1.93
N LEU A 238 -18.92 0.67 -2.96
CA LEU A 238 -19.40 2.05 -2.83
C LEU A 238 -20.67 2.13 -1.97
N SER A 239 -21.63 1.24 -2.19
CA SER A 239 -22.83 1.13 -1.35
C SER A 239 -22.47 0.83 0.10
N LYS A 240 -21.54 -0.10 0.34
CA LYS A 240 -21.10 -0.45 1.69
C LYS A 240 -20.36 0.70 2.38
N LEU A 241 -19.55 1.43 1.64
CA LEU A 241 -18.90 2.65 2.13
C LEU A 241 -19.94 3.69 2.54
N ALA A 242 -20.97 3.91 1.71
CA ALA A 242 -22.06 4.85 1.97
C ALA A 242 -22.88 4.48 3.22
N GLU A 243 -23.14 3.20 3.43
CA GLU A 243 -23.81 2.70 4.63
C GLU A 243 -22.98 2.88 5.90
N THR A 244 -21.67 2.63 5.80
CA THR A 244 -20.78 2.56 6.98
C THR A 244 -20.18 3.92 7.34
N PHE A 245 -19.78 4.69 6.32
CA PHE A 245 -19.09 5.98 6.45
C PHE A 245 -19.75 7.05 5.57
N PRO A 246 -21.00 7.45 5.85
CA PRO A 246 -21.78 8.33 4.98
C PRO A 246 -21.09 9.66 4.67
N LEU A 247 -20.48 10.30 5.65
CA LEU A 247 -19.79 11.59 5.44
C LEU A 247 -18.56 11.47 4.53
N VAL A 248 -17.89 10.32 4.55
CA VAL A 248 -16.76 10.01 3.66
C VAL A 248 -17.24 9.68 2.26
N ALA A 249 -18.33 8.93 2.15
CA ALA A 249 -18.85 8.46 0.86
C ALA A 249 -19.48 9.59 0.03
N TRP A 250 -20.12 10.57 0.68
CA TRP A 250 -20.85 11.62 -0.01
C TRP A 250 -20.02 12.36 -1.07
N PRO A 251 -18.85 12.93 -0.77
CA PRO A 251 -18.01 13.58 -1.79
C PRO A 251 -17.65 12.63 -2.93
N ILE A 252 -17.36 11.36 -2.63
CA ILE A 252 -16.99 10.36 -3.65
C ILE A 252 -18.17 10.09 -4.59
N LEU A 253 -19.41 10.02 -4.07
CA LEU A 253 -20.60 9.88 -4.89
C LEU A 253 -20.76 11.07 -5.85
N ILE A 254 -20.59 12.30 -5.37
CA ILE A 254 -20.78 13.52 -6.16
C ILE A 254 -19.69 13.66 -7.23
N GLU A 255 -18.45 13.33 -6.94
CA GLU A 255 -17.35 13.34 -7.93
C GLU A 255 -17.64 12.52 -9.19
N GLN A 256 -18.52 11.49 -9.11
CA GLN A 256 -18.87 10.69 -10.28
C GLN A 256 -19.69 11.46 -11.33
N PHE A 257 -20.33 12.59 -10.95
CA PHE A 257 -21.16 13.41 -11.84
C PHE A 257 -20.45 14.66 -12.32
N GLU A 258 -19.33 15.03 -11.73
CA GLU A 258 -18.61 16.23 -12.11
C GLU A 258 -18.17 16.15 -13.57
N ARG A 259 -18.48 17.21 -14.33
CA ARG A 259 -18.11 17.38 -15.75
C ARG A 259 -16.75 18.06 -15.89
N GLY A 260 -15.81 17.72 -15.01
CA GLY A 260 -14.46 18.26 -15.04
C GLY A 260 -13.56 17.62 -16.11
N SER A 261 -12.35 18.13 -16.20
CA SER A 261 -11.28 17.53 -17.00
C SER A 261 -10.94 16.13 -16.48
N ARG A 262 -11.05 15.12 -17.34
CA ARG A 262 -10.68 13.73 -16.99
C ARG A 262 -9.18 13.53 -17.13
N VAL A 263 -8.43 14.12 -16.21
CA VAL A 263 -6.99 13.93 -16.09
C VAL A 263 -6.72 13.21 -14.77
N GLY A 264 -5.91 12.19 -14.81
CA GLY A 264 -5.52 11.47 -13.58
C GLY A 264 -4.38 10.52 -13.85
N ASP A 265 -3.55 10.36 -12.84
CA ASP A 265 -2.50 9.38 -12.81
C ASP A 265 -2.97 8.10 -12.13
N PHE A 266 -2.24 7.02 -12.34
CA PHE A 266 -2.42 5.81 -11.55
C PHE A 266 -1.94 6.06 -10.12
N SER A 267 -2.74 5.61 -9.14
CA SER A 267 -2.31 5.48 -7.76
C SER A 267 -1.24 4.40 -7.62
N HIS A 268 -0.70 4.24 -6.42
CA HIS A 268 0.26 3.18 -6.16
C HIS A 268 -0.36 1.81 -6.47
N LYS A 269 0.40 0.89 -7.09
CA LYS A 269 -0.07 -0.43 -7.47
C LYS A 269 1.01 -1.48 -7.26
N PRO A 270 0.62 -2.76 -7.07
CA PRO A 270 1.58 -3.85 -6.95
C PRO A 270 2.49 -3.92 -8.17
N ARG A 271 3.76 -4.10 -7.91
CA ARG A 271 4.78 -4.20 -8.96
C ARG A 271 5.00 -5.63 -9.45
N TRP A 272 4.85 -6.59 -8.56
CA TRP A 272 5.24 -7.97 -8.77
C TRP A 272 4.06 -8.95 -8.77
N ARG A 273 2.93 -8.59 -8.09
CA ARG A 273 1.73 -9.43 -8.08
C ARG A 273 0.90 -9.24 -9.34
N PRO A 274 0.26 -10.33 -9.83
CA PRO A 274 -0.57 -10.29 -11.05
C PRO A 274 -1.71 -9.26 -10.98
N ASP A 275 -2.27 -9.02 -9.80
CA ASP A 275 -3.33 -8.04 -9.55
C ASP A 275 -2.99 -6.63 -10.06
N GLY A 276 -1.71 -6.25 -9.98
CA GLY A 276 -1.23 -4.97 -10.49
C GLY A 276 -0.94 -4.92 -11.99
N HIS A 277 -0.85 -6.07 -12.65
CA HIS A 277 -0.38 -6.15 -14.04
C HIS A 277 -1.48 -5.87 -15.07
N GLY A 278 -2.73 -6.15 -14.76
CA GLY A 278 -3.81 -6.09 -15.72
C GLY A 278 -4.36 -4.69 -16.00
N TYR A 279 -3.98 -3.65 -15.31
CA TYR A 279 -4.61 -2.32 -15.35
C TYR A 279 -6.13 -2.34 -15.12
N GLY A 280 -6.66 -3.45 -14.58
CA GLY A 280 -8.05 -3.78 -14.75
C GLY A 280 -8.41 -3.93 -16.24
N ASN A 281 -9.51 -4.50 -16.56
CA ASN A 281 -10.04 -4.41 -17.89
C ASN A 281 -10.24 -2.93 -18.23
N VAL A 282 -9.94 -2.52 -19.47
CA VAL A 282 -10.19 -1.16 -19.95
C VAL A 282 -11.65 -0.85 -19.65
N VAL A 283 -11.90 0.12 -18.79
CA VAL A 283 -13.26 0.51 -18.43
C VAL A 283 -13.96 1.05 -19.67
N THR A 284 -15.00 0.37 -20.08
CA THR A 284 -15.82 0.81 -21.21
C THR A 284 -16.62 2.06 -20.80
N ARG A 285 -17.04 2.86 -21.78
CA ARG A 285 -17.96 3.99 -21.51
C ARG A 285 -19.24 3.53 -20.84
N TRP A 286 -19.71 2.34 -21.19
CA TRP A 286 -20.89 1.73 -20.57
C TRP A 286 -20.66 1.49 -19.09
N GLU A 287 -19.58 0.81 -18.71
CA GLU A 287 -19.25 0.55 -17.30
C GLU A 287 -19.10 1.85 -16.48
N GLY A 288 -18.41 2.85 -17.05
CA GLY A 288 -18.27 4.16 -16.40
C GLY A 288 -19.62 4.84 -16.16
N ASN A 289 -20.54 4.76 -17.13
CA ASN A 289 -21.89 5.30 -17.01
C ASN A 289 -22.72 4.51 -15.99
N GLU A 290 -22.68 3.18 -16.02
CA GLU A 290 -23.38 2.33 -15.06
C GLU A 290 -22.92 2.59 -13.63
N PHE A 291 -21.61 2.76 -13.44
CA PHE A 291 -21.07 3.11 -12.13
C PHE A 291 -21.53 4.49 -11.65
N ALA A 292 -21.47 5.51 -12.53
CA ALA A 292 -21.96 6.85 -12.23
C ALA A 292 -23.48 6.86 -11.95
N MET A 293 -24.28 6.10 -12.70
CA MET A 293 -25.71 5.95 -12.44
C MET A 293 -25.99 5.28 -11.09
N HIS A 294 -25.21 4.26 -10.72
CA HIS A 294 -25.30 3.66 -9.39
C HIS A 294 -25.00 4.66 -8.28
N ALA A 295 -23.95 5.47 -8.44
CA ALA A 295 -23.62 6.53 -7.49
C ALA A 295 -24.73 7.57 -7.38
N LEU A 296 -25.33 7.97 -8.51
CA LEU A 296 -26.50 8.89 -8.54
C LEU A 296 -27.68 8.31 -7.80
N GLN A 297 -28.03 7.07 -8.05
CA GLN A 297 -29.14 6.40 -7.36
C GLN A 297 -28.90 6.33 -5.85
N THR A 298 -27.66 6.03 -5.44
CA THR A 298 -27.27 6.02 -4.04
C THR A 298 -27.39 7.42 -3.41
N ALA A 299 -26.95 8.46 -4.11
CA ALA A 299 -27.08 9.84 -3.65
C ALA A 299 -28.54 10.30 -3.56
N LEU A 300 -29.39 9.97 -4.55
CA LEU A 300 -30.83 10.29 -4.53
C LEU A 300 -31.60 9.56 -3.43
N ALA A 301 -31.18 8.34 -3.08
CA ALA A 301 -31.75 7.54 -2.01
C ALA A 301 -31.22 7.92 -0.61
N TRP A 302 -30.41 8.98 -0.50
CA TRP A 302 -29.81 9.41 0.78
C TRP A 302 -30.88 9.71 1.83
N PRO A 303 -30.75 9.15 3.05
CA PRO A 303 -31.84 9.17 4.04
C PRO A 303 -32.20 10.58 4.53
N SER A 304 -31.28 11.52 4.51
CA SER A 304 -31.52 12.90 4.91
C SER A 304 -30.59 13.86 4.17
N HIS A 305 -31.17 14.69 3.31
CA HIS A 305 -30.42 15.79 2.67
C HIS A 305 -30.34 17.00 3.63
N THR A 306 -29.14 17.51 3.80
CA THR A 306 -28.84 18.73 4.53
C THR A 306 -28.38 19.81 3.56
N LEU A 307 -28.25 21.06 4.01
CA LEU A 307 -27.68 22.12 3.15
C LEU A 307 -26.30 21.74 2.58
N SER A 308 -25.49 21.02 3.36
CA SER A 308 -24.16 20.54 2.92
C SER A 308 -24.21 19.41 1.90
N THR A 309 -25.33 18.70 1.74
CA THR A 309 -25.50 17.66 0.71
C THR A 309 -26.24 18.15 -0.53
N ILE A 310 -26.81 19.37 -0.51
CA ILE A 310 -27.58 19.96 -1.61
C ILE A 310 -26.81 21.09 -2.29
N SER A 311 -25.89 21.72 -1.58
CA SER A 311 -25.04 22.81 -2.09
C SER A 311 -23.82 22.27 -2.84
#